data_80ae723f47e5845ef00cb890a4f9f82a
#
_entry.id   80ae723f47e5845ef00cb890a4f9f82a
#
_cell.length_a   1.000
_cell.length_b   1.000
_cell.length_c   1.000
_cell.angle_alpha   90.00
_cell.angle_beta   90.00
_cell.angle_gamma   90.00
#
_symmetry.space_group_name_H-M   'P 1'
#
loop_
_entity.id
_entity.type
_entity.pdbx_description
1 polymer ?
#
loop_
_entity_poly.entity_id
_entity_poly.type
_entity_poly.pdbx_seq_one_letter_code
_entity_poly.pdbx_strand_id
1 'polypeptide(L)'
;MSAPARLRPPGCPSEGRAVLLTGAGKRYDIVASFARLTKTIVADPAPLAPAQYAAHVRAAVPLIDAPEYVPALEQLCAEHGVGVVLPLTDLDIELLARAREEGRLPALVPSSEVARATYDKYEAHLLLGRHGLPSPPTALPDGDLNSLRYPVMVKPRRGSGARSIHLAHDPGQARFFVDYVAEPTMIQWAMGGPELSIDCLGDAQGRCLNAIPRTMLESRGGESIKGQVIRDEELIALGREVMEALGVRGPATVQVFRDPEIGIGITDVNTRFGGAFPAPAYAALPGRTYPELIVAIAAGQEPSPHVGEFRAGMSFSRYYWQLELDERLQPTGREIVPGGPPPPR
;
A
#
# COMPACT_ATOMS: atom_id res chain seq x y z
N MET A 1 14.30 16.00 -32.81
CA MET A 1 14.18 15.31 -31.51
C MET A 1 13.49 16.26 -30.56
N SER A 2 12.27 15.96 -30.19
CA SER A 2 11.46 16.79 -29.29
C SER A 2 12.12 16.87 -27.92
N ALA A 3 12.18 18.08 -27.34
CA ALA A 3 12.63 18.27 -25.96
C ALA A 3 11.80 17.38 -25.00
N PRO A 4 12.44 16.79 -23.96
CA PRO A 4 11.70 15.98 -23.00
C PRO A 4 10.58 16.82 -22.36
N ALA A 5 9.42 16.23 -22.24
CA ALA A 5 8.24 16.86 -21.65
C ALA A 5 8.60 17.38 -20.26
N ARG A 6 8.42 18.67 -20.04
CA ARG A 6 8.58 19.28 -18.73
C ARG A 6 7.63 18.58 -17.76
N LEU A 7 8.16 18.03 -16.66
CA LEU A 7 7.35 17.63 -15.52
C LEU A 7 6.82 18.90 -14.80
N ARG A 8 5.95 19.61 -15.49
CA ARG A 8 4.97 20.41 -14.76
C ARG A 8 3.91 19.39 -14.32
N PRO A 9 3.42 19.44 -13.08
CA PRO A 9 2.17 18.78 -12.79
C PRO A 9 1.20 19.20 -13.91
N PRO A 10 0.48 18.27 -14.55
CA PRO A 10 -0.47 18.63 -15.58
C PRO A 10 -1.35 19.74 -15.02
N GLY A 11 -1.70 20.73 -15.83
CA GLY A 11 -2.51 21.86 -15.39
C GLY A 11 -3.67 21.32 -14.58
N CYS A 12 -3.91 21.89 -13.38
CA CYS A 12 -4.90 21.37 -12.44
C CYS A 12 -6.22 21.14 -13.20
N PRO A 13 -6.75 19.92 -13.25
CA PRO A 13 -8.05 19.67 -13.86
C PRO A 13 -9.08 20.56 -13.17
N SER A 14 -9.80 21.34 -13.92
CA SER A 14 -10.73 22.36 -13.39
C SER A 14 -12.04 21.78 -12.85
N GLU A 15 -12.30 20.49 -13.03
CA GLU A 15 -13.55 19.83 -12.66
C GLU A 15 -13.30 18.56 -11.84
N GLY A 16 -13.99 18.44 -10.70
CA GLY A 16 -13.95 17.26 -9.82
C GLY A 16 -13.48 17.56 -8.40
N ARG A 17 -13.78 16.64 -7.48
CA ARG A 17 -13.29 16.71 -6.11
C ARG A 17 -11.83 16.30 -6.03
N ALA A 18 -11.06 16.99 -5.20
CA ALA A 18 -9.66 16.70 -5.00
C ALA A 18 -9.44 15.37 -4.26
N VAL A 19 -8.25 14.79 -4.43
CA VAL A 19 -7.75 13.65 -3.64
C VAL A 19 -6.60 14.14 -2.75
N LEU A 20 -6.66 13.79 -1.46
CA LEU A 20 -5.62 14.07 -0.48
C LEU A 20 -4.91 12.77 -0.13
N LEU A 21 -3.59 12.75 -0.30
CA LEU A 21 -2.72 11.61 -0.04
C LEU A 21 -1.86 11.90 1.19
N THR A 22 -1.91 11.03 2.20
CA THR A 22 -1.15 11.18 3.45
C THR A 22 0.06 10.27 3.48
N GLY A 23 1.13 10.69 4.20
CA GLY A 23 2.33 9.89 4.40
C GLY A 23 2.98 9.43 3.11
N ALA A 24 3.04 10.31 2.11
CA ALA A 24 3.42 9.95 0.75
C ALA A 24 4.89 9.57 0.59
N GLY A 25 5.80 10.13 1.40
CA GLY A 25 7.21 9.76 1.43
C GLY A 25 7.86 9.72 0.05
N LYS A 26 8.30 8.54 -0.37
CA LYS A 26 8.95 8.29 -1.67
C LYS A 26 7.99 7.83 -2.79
N ARG A 27 6.68 7.80 -2.55
CA ARG A 27 5.67 7.22 -3.45
C ARG A 27 5.29 8.20 -4.58
N TYR A 28 6.30 8.75 -5.26
CA TYR A 28 6.15 9.69 -6.37
C TYR A 28 5.25 9.14 -7.50
N ASP A 29 5.41 7.88 -7.85
CA ASP A 29 4.68 7.18 -8.89
C ASP A 29 3.16 7.17 -8.65
N ILE A 30 2.73 6.95 -7.40
CA ILE A 30 1.32 7.00 -7.02
C ILE A 30 0.79 8.43 -7.13
N VAL A 31 1.46 9.38 -6.51
CA VAL A 31 1.05 10.80 -6.52
C VAL A 31 0.96 11.32 -7.96
N ALA A 32 1.94 11.02 -8.81
CA ALA A 32 1.95 11.41 -10.21
C ALA A 32 0.77 10.81 -11.00
N SER A 33 0.35 9.57 -10.65
CA SER A 33 -0.79 8.94 -11.30
C SER A 33 -2.11 9.65 -10.97
N PHE A 34 -2.31 10.07 -9.72
CA PHE A 34 -3.48 10.86 -9.33
C PHE A 34 -3.43 12.28 -9.90
N ALA A 35 -2.25 12.91 -9.91
CA ALA A 35 -2.09 14.29 -10.40
C ALA A 35 -2.43 14.44 -11.89
N ARG A 36 -2.40 13.37 -12.67
CA ARG A 36 -2.87 13.37 -14.07
C ARG A 36 -4.39 13.35 -14.21
N LEU A 37 -5.11 13.00 -13.15
CA LEU A 37 -6.55 12.73 -13.18
C LEU A 37 -7.35 13.81 -12.45
N THR A 38 -6.83 14.32 -11.34
CA THR A 38 -7.54 15.30 -10.52
C THR A 38 -6.59 16.16 -9.71
N LYS A 39 -7.10 17.25 -9.10
CA LYS A 39 -6.35 18.04 -8.12
C LYS A 39 -5.90 17.14 -6.99
N THR A 40 -4.58 17.02 -6.82
CA THR A 40 -3.95 16.13 -5.85
C THR A 40 -3.18 16.92 -4.81
N ILE A 41 -3.50 16.70 -3.55
CA ILE A 41 -2.86 17.28 -2.38
C ILE A 41 -2.01 16.18 -1.73
N VAL A 42 -0.79 16.50 -1.34
CA VAL A 42 0.03 15.63 -0.47
C VAL A 42 0.18 16.29 0.89
N ALA A 43 -0.21 15.57 1.93
CA ALA A 43 0.00 15.91 3.34
C ALA A 43 1.12 15.03 3.90
N ASP A 44 2.29 15.61 4.16
CA ASP A 44 3.46 14.89 4.66
C ASP A 44 4.26 15.79 5.61
N PRO A 45 4.71 15.31 6.79
CA PRO A 45 5.51 16.12 7.71
C PRO A 45 6.92 16.38 7.18
N ALA A 46 7.44 15.56 6.25
CA ALA A 46 8.77 15.71 5.69
C ALA A 46 8.76 16.70 4.52
N PRO A 47 9.36 17.91 4.65
CA PRO A 47 9.26 18.95 3.64
C PRO A 47 9.95 18.61 2.31
N LEU A 48 10.85 17.63 2.32
CA LEU A 48 11.59 17.17 1.13
C LEU A 48 11.18 15.76 0.68
N ALA A 49 10.01 15.27 1.11
CA ALA A 49 9.50 13.98 0.64
C ALA A 49 9.35 13.99 -0.88
N PRO A 50 10.01 13.08 -1.63
CA PRO A 50 10.03 13.11 -3.10
C PRO A 50 8.63 13.11 -3.72
N ALA A 51 7.68 12.42 -3.11
CA ALA A 51 6.30 12.34 -3.61
C ALA A 51 5.59 13.70 -3.66
N GLN A 52 5.96 14.66 -2.80
CA GLN A 52 5.37 15.99 -2.80
C GLN A 52 5.60 16.73 -4.13
N TYR A 53 6.70 16.46 -4.82
CA TYR A 53 7.01 17.12 -6.09
C TYR A 53 6.11 16.70 -7.26
N ALA A 54 5.34 15.63 -7.11
CA ALA A 54 4.34 15.22 -8.08
C ALA A 54 2.94 15.82 -7.82
N ALA A 55 2.72 16.43 -6.64
CA ALA A 55 1.42 16.96 -6.24
C ALA A 55 1.17 18.37 -6.78
N HIS A 56 -0.12 18.74 -6.93
CA HIS A 56 -0.53 20.11 -7.21
C HIS A 56 -0.42 21.01 -5.98
N VAL A 57 -0.69 20.44 -4.79
CA VAL A 57 -0.59 21.13 -3.49
C VAL A 57 0.27 20.30 -2.56
N ARG A 58 1.24 20.94 -1.92
CA ARG A 58 2.12 20.37 -0.91
C ARG A 58 1.76 20.99 0.43
N ALA A 59 1.35 20.18 1.38
CA ALA A 59 0.98 20.62 2.71
C ALA A 59 1.89 19.95 3.74
N ALA A 60 2.62 20.77 4.49
CA ALA A 60 3.29 20.32 5.71
C ALA A 60 2.22 20.15 6.80
N VAL A 61 2.18 18.96 7.39
CA VAL A 61 1.26 18.61 8.47
C VAL A 61 2.03 18.18 9.72
N PRO A 62 1.43 18.25 10.92
CA PRO A 62 2.02 17.68 12.13
C PRO A 62 2.33 16.18 11.96
N LEU A 63 3.14 15.64 12.88
CA LEU A 63 3.35 14.18 12.95
C LEU A 63 2.04 13.46 13.25
N ILE A 64 1.94 12.22 12.84
CA ILE A 64 0.69 11.41 12.92
C ILE A 64 0.19 11.25 14.36
N ASP A 65 1.09 11.21 15.34
CA ASP A 65 0.80 11.10 16.77
C ASP A 65 0.44 12.45 17.43
N ALA A 66 0.58 13.56 16.72
CA ALA A 66 0.19 14.87 17.23
C ALA A 66 -1.32 15.07 17.19
N PRO A 67 -1.94 15.63 18.25
CA PRO A 67 -3.40 15.85 18.30
C PRO A 67 -3.91 16.79 17.19
N GLU A 68 -3.04 17.61 16.63
CA GLU A 68 -3.36 18.55 15.55
C GLU A 68 -3.37 17.90 14.15
N TYR A 69 -2.94 16.63 14.03
CA TYR A 69 -2.84 15.95 12.73
C TYR A 69 -4.20 15.86 12.01
N VAL A 70 -5.20 15.28 12.64
CA VAL A 70 -6.55 15.17 12.04
C VAL A 70 -7.17 16.53 11.79
N PRO A 71 -7.15 17.51 12.72
CA PRO A 71 -7.61 18.87 12.43
C PRO A 71 -6.94 19.52 11.22
N ALA A 72 -5.64 19.33 11.02
CA ALA A 72 -4.95 19.84 9.83
C ALA A 72 -5.46 19.19 8.53
N LEU A 73 -5.75 17.91 8.55
CA LEU A 73 -6.36 17.22 7.39
C LEU A 73 -7.80 17.70 7.12
N GLU A 74 -8.59 17.96 8.15
CA GLU A 74 -9.94 18.54 8.04
C GLU A 74 -9.90 19.91 7.35
N GLN A 75 -8.96 20.75 7.77
CA GLN A 75 -8.77 22.06 7.16
C GLN A 75 -8.41 21.94 5.68
N LEU A 76 -7.47 21.05 5.32
CA LEU A 76 -7.10 20.80 3.91
C LEU A 76 -8.28 20.28 3.11
N CYS A 77 -9.10 19.40 3.69
CA CYS A 77 -10.29 18.87 3.03
C CYS A 77 -11.30 19.98 2.72
N ALA A 78 -11.56 20.87 3.68
CA ALA A 78 -12.47 21.99 3.51
C ALA A 78 -11.95 23.02 2.49
N GLU A 79 -10.66 23.40 2.59
CA GLU A 79 -10.02 24.38 1.72
C GLU A 79 -9.95 23.95 0.25
N HIS A 80 -9.74 22.66 0.03
CA HIS A 80 -9.49 22.15 -1.32
C HIS A 80 -10.63 21.32 -1.91
N GLY A 81 -11.76 21.17 -1.22
CA GLY A 81 -12.91 20.40 -1.71
C GLY A 81 -12.55 18.90 -1.89
N VAL A 82 -11.83 18.31 -0.93
CA VAL A 82 -11.39 16.93 -0.99
C VAL A 82 -12.58 15.97 -0.96
N GLY A 83 -12.63 15.04 -1.89
CA GLY A 83 -13.63 13.98 -1.95
C GLY A 83 -13.16 12.65 -1.34
N VAL A 84 -11.83 12.41 -1.33
CA VAL A 84 -11.22 11.22 -0.73
C VAL A 84 -9.90 11.59 -0.06
N VAL A 85 -9.70 11.09 1.16
CA VAL A 85 -8.40 11.01 1.84
C VAL A 85 -7.91 9.58 1.75
N LEU A 86 -6.66 9.40 1.28
CA LEU A 86 -6.06 8.08 1.05
C LEU A 86 -4.66 7.99 1.67
N PRO A 87 -4.43 7.05 2.61
CA PRO A 87 -3.10 6.84 3.18
C PRO A 87 -2.16 6.10 2.23
N LEU A 88 -0.89 6.52 2.21
CA LEU A 88 0.20 5.82 1.52
C LEU A 88 1.17 5.16 2.50
N THR A 89 0.88 5.23 3.79
CA THR A 89 1.60 4.58 4.89
C THR A 89 0.63 3.74 5.73
N ASP A 90 1.13 2.77 6.49
CA ASP A 90 0.34 1.97 7.41
C ASP A 90 0.06 2.73 8.73
N LEU A 91 0.80 3.82 9.00
CA LEU A 91 0.88 4.44 10.33
C LEU A 91 -0.38 5.23 10.72
N ASP A 92 -1.10 5.79 9.77
CA ASP A 92 -2.26 6.65 10.03
C ASP A 92 -3.61 6.03 9.65
N ILE A 93 -3.64 4.80 9.11
CA ILE A 93 -4.86 4.16 8.62
C ILE A 93 -5.93 4.05 9.72
N GLU A 94 -5.56 3.59 10.93
CA GLU A 94 -6.51 3.48 12.05
C GLU A 94 -7.06 4.84 12.45
N LEU A 95 -6.20 5.87 12.52
CA LEU A 95 -6.60 7.22 12.87
C LEU A 95 -7.57 7.82 11.84
N LEU A 96 -7.26 7.65 10.55
CA LEU A 96 -8.12 8.07 9.45
C LEU A 96 -9.46 7.31 9.45
N ALA A 97 -9.44 6.03 9.80
CA ALA A 97 -10.65 5.21 9.91
C ALA A 97 -11.58 5.72 11.03
N ARG A 98 -11.05 6.03 12.20
CA ARG A 98 -11.79 6.64 13.31
C ARG A 98 -12.38 8.00 12.90
N ALA A 99 -11.56 8.87 12.31
CA ALA A 99 -12.02 10.17 11.83
C ALA A 99 -13.14 10.06 10.77
N ARG A 100 -13.10 9.03 9.92
CA ARG A 100 -14.19 8.73 8.99
C ARG A 100 -15.44 8.26 9.72
N GLU A 101 -15.32 7.35 10.69
CA GLU A 101 -16.43 6.82 11.47
C GLU A 101 -17.13 7.92 12.29
N GLU A 102 -16.39 8.94 12.71
CA GLU A 102 -16.88 10.16 13.34
C GLU A 102 -17.46 11.18 12.33
N GLY A 103 -17.43 10.91 11.03
CA GLY A 103 -17.92 11.82 9.99
C GLY A 103 -17.03 13.04 9.72
N ARG A 104 -15.78 13.03 10.18
CA ARG A 104 -14.82 14.15 10.11
C ARG A 104 -14.03 14.18 8.81
N LEU A 105 -13.64 13.03 8.28
CA LEU A 105 -12.83 12.92 7.05
C LEU A 105 -13.48 11.97 6.03
N PRO A 106 -13.43 12.29 4.73
CA PRO A 106 -13.85 11.38 3.66
C PRO A 106 -12.76 10.35 3.36
N ALA A 107 -12.30 9.60 4.37
CA ALA A 107 -11.20 8.66 4.22
C ALA A 107 -11.65 7.35 3.57
N LEU A 108 -10.92 6.89 2.56
CA LEU A 108 -11.17 5.62 1.88
C LEU A 108 -10.26 4.55 2.47
N VAL A 109 -10.64 4.03 3.62
CA VAL A 109 -9.92 3.07 4.45
C VAL A 109 -10.90 2.07 5.08
N PRO A 110 -10.46 0.88 5.54
CA PRO A 110 -11.33 -0.07 6.26
C PRO A 110 -11.88 0.52 7.57
N SER A 111 -12.66 -0.26 8.32
CA SER A 111 -13.05 0.13 9.67
C SER A 111 -11.83 0.26 10.60
N SER A 112 -11.97 1.04 11.67
CA SER A 112 -10.89 1.21 12.65
C SER A 112 -10.49 -0.11 13.32
N GLU A 113 -11.44 -1.05 13.49
CA GLU A 113 -11.17 -2.39 13.97
C GLU A 113 -10.28 -3.18 13.01
N VAL A 114 -10.64 -3.21 11.72
CA VAL A 114 -9.88 -3.91 10.68
C VAL A 114 -8.51 -3.25 10.47
N ALA A 115 -8.44 -1.91 10.45
CA ALA A 115 -7.19 -1.17 10.33
C ALA A 115 -6.21 -1.52 11.46
N ARG A 116 -6.70 -1.54 12.71
CA ARG A 116 -5.91 -1.93 13.89
C ARG A 116 -5.45 -3.39 13.81
N ALA A 117 -6.36 -4.31 13.45
CA ALA A 117 -6.04 -5.73 13.36
C ALA A 117 -5.02 -6.00 12.24
N THR A 118 -5.16 -5.41 11.07
CA THR A 118 -4.23 -5.61 9.94
C THR A 118 -2.86 -4.94 10.16
N TYR A 119 -2.76 -3.94 11.04
CA TYR A 119 -1.48 -3.34 11.42
C TYR A 119 -0.62 -4.24 12.32
N ASP A 120 -1.25 -5.17 13.07
CA ASP A 120 -0.60 -6.17 13.91
C ASP A 120 -0.74 -7.56 13.27
N LYS A 121 0.36 -8.17 12.82
CA LYS A 121 0.35 -9.43 12.05
C LYS A 121 -0.26 -10.61 12.82
N TYR A 122 -0.17 -10.60 14.15
CA TYR A 122 -0.81 -11.65 14.97
C TYR A 122 -2.33 -11.42 15.05
N GLU A 123 -2.77 -10.19 15.26
CA GLU A 123 -4.19 -9.85 15.21
C GLU A 123 -4.78 -10.08 13.82
N ALA A 124 -4.02 -9.81 12.76
CA ALA A 124 -4.41 -10.12 11.39
C ALA A 124 -4.62 -11.62 11.20
N HIS A 125 -3.72 -12.48 11.70
CA HIS A 125 -3.89 -13.93 11.69
C HIS A 125 -5.20 -14.36 12.38
N LEU A 126 -5.48 -13.82 13.58
CA LEU A 126 -6.71 -14.12 14.31
C LEU A 126 -7.96 -13.63 13.56
N LEU A 127 -7.88 -12.42 12.95
CA LEU A 127 -8.96 -11.86 12.13
C LEU A 127 -9.25 -12.75 10.91
N LEU A 128 -8.22 -13.15 10.18
CA LEU A 128 -8.34 -14.07 9.04
C LEU A 128 -8.99 -15.39 9.45
N GLY A 129 -8.56 -15.96 10.58
CA GLY A 129 -9.14 -17.21 11.12
C GLY A 129 -10.62 -17.08 11.45
N ARG A 130 -11.07 -15.95 12.03
CA ARG A 130 -12.50 -15.69 12.30
C ARG A 130 -13.36 -15.67 11.04
N HIS A 131 -12.77 -15.31 9.91
CA HIS A 131 -13.46 -15.31 8.61
C HIS A 131 -13.22 -16.56 7.77
N GLY A 132 -12.54 -17.59 8.33
CA GLY A 132 -12.23 -18.82 7.59
C GLY A 132 -11.19 -18.66 6.47
N LEU A 133 -10.48 -17.52 6.46
CA LEU A 133 -9.46 -17.22 5.46
C LEU A 133 -8.14 -17.93 5.80
N PRO A 134 -7.41 -18.48 4.79
CA PRO A 134 -6.22 -19.28 5.02
C PRO A 134 -5.06 -18.43 5.52
N SER A 135 -4.49 -18.78 6.66
CA SER A 135 -3.29 -18.15 7.23
C SER A 135 -2.38 -19.23 7.80
N PRO A 136 -1.05 -19.13 7.67
CA PRO A 136 -0.14 -20.13 8.21
C PRO A 136 -0.28 -20.26 9.72
N PRO A 137 -0.07 -21.45 10.31
CA PRO A 137 -0.05 -21.63 11.76
C PRO A 137 0.85 -20.61 12.43
N THR A 138 0.32 -19.90 13.41
CA THR A 138 0.95 -18.74 14.04
C THR A 138 0.77 -18.84 15.57
N ALA A 139 1.82 -18.51 16.32
CA ALA A 139 1.84 -18.53 17.78
C ALA A 139 2.52 -17.26 18.34
N LEU A 140 2.26 -17.01 19.62
CA LEU A 140 3.03 -16.04 20.42
C LEU A 140 4.24 -16.73 21.07
N PRO A 141 5.31 -15.97 21.40
CA PRO A 141 6.56 -16.53 21.95
C PRO A 141 6.46 -17.13 23.34
N ASP A 142 5.39 -16.82 24.08
CA ASP A 142 5.11 -17.32 25.43
C ASP A 142 4.59 -18.78 25.48
N GLY A 143 4.26 -19.34 24.31
CA GLY A 143 3.86 -20.72 24.15
C GLY A 143 5.04 -21.73 24.20
N ASP A 144 4.70 -23.03 24.17
CA ASP A 144 5.71 -24.08 24.08
C ASP A 144 6.33 -24.16 22.68
N LEU A 145 7.53 -23.62 22.53
CA LEU A 145 8.27 -23.63 21.26
C LEU A 145 8.65 -25.04 20.79
N ASN A 146 8.70 -26.04 21.67
CA ASN A 146 9.02 -27.42 21.29
C ASN A 146 7.83 -28.11 20.59
N SER A 147 6.61 -27.60 20.78
CA SER A 147 5.41 -28.14 20.12
C SER A 147 5.22 -27.61 18.68
N LEU A 148 6.01 -26.61 18.27
CA LEU A 148 5.89 -26.02 16.95
C LEU A 148 6.49 -26.91 15.86
N ARG A 149 5.90 -26.87 14.67
CA ARG A 149 6.48 -27.44 13.47
C ARG A 149 7.53 -26.49 12.88
N TYR A 150 8.74 -26.96 12.68
CA TYR A 150 9.83 -26.19 12.10
C TYR A 150 10.04 -26.49 10.61
N PRO A 151 10.61 -25.52 9.82
CA PRO A 151 11.11 -24.21 10.23
C PRO A 151 9.98 -23.20 10.51
N VAL A 152 10.28 -22.16 11.31
CA VAL A 152 9.37 -21.05 11.62
C VAL A 152 10.04 -19.70 11.34
N MET A 153 9.22 -18.71 11.03
CA MET A 153 9.62 -17.30 10.93
C MET A 153 9.36 -16.60 12.26
N VAL A 154 10.40 -16.06 12.89
CA VAL A 154 10.28 -15.12 14.02
C VAL A 154 10.28 -13.70 13.43
N LYS A 155 9.24 -12.95 13.67
CA LYS A 155 9.07 -11.61 13.09
C LYS A 155 8.36 -10.65 14.04
N PRO A 156 8.64 -9.32 13.97
CA PRO A 156 7.88 -8.34 14.71
C PRO A 156 6.39 -8.41 14.37
N ARG A 157 5.53 -8.26 15.35
CA ARG A 157 4.07 -8.17 15.15
C ARG A 157 3.69 -6.95 14.31
N ARG A 158 4.41 -5.83 14.47
CA ARG A 158 4.18 -4.55 13.77
C ARG A 158 5.41 -4.14 12.98
N GLY A 159 5.20 -3.35 11.95
CA GLY A 159 6.26 -2.84 11.09
C GLY A 159 6.21 -3.41 9.67
N SER A 160 6.97 -2.76 8.78
CA SER A 160 7.03 -3.05 7.36
C SER A 160 8.48 -3.14 6.87
N GLY A 161 8.68 -3.54 5.60
CA GLY A 161 10.00 -3.56 4.97
C GLY A 161 10.86 -4.77 5.33
N ALA A 162 10.27 -5.87 5.75
CA ALA A 162 10.96 -7.15 6.07
C ALA A 162 12.11 -6.99 7.08
N ARG A 163 12.02 -6.04 8.01
CA ARG A 163 13.03 -5.82 9.05
C ARG A 163 12.84 -6.82 10.18
N SER A 164 13.97 -7.29 10.73
CA SER A 164 14.01 -8.19 11.89
C SER A 164 13.16 -9.47 11.70
N ILE A 165 13.15 -10.02 10.48
CA ILE A 165 12.51 -11.30 10.18
C ILE A 165 13.61 -12.37 10.11
N HIS A 166 13.46 -13.42 10.92
CA HIS A 166 14.46 -14.48 11.07
C HIS A 166 13.85 -15.86 10.88
N LEU A 167 14.53 -16.72 10.12
CA LEU A 167 14.16 -18.12 9.97
C LEU A 167 14.82 -18.94 11.08
N ALA A 168 14.03 -19.69 11.83
CA ALA A 168 14.49 -20.60 12.87
C ALA A 168 14.18 -22.04 12.49
N HIS A 169 15.17 -22.92 12.61
CA HIS A 169 15.06 -24.33 12.26
C HIS A 169 14.80 -25.26 13.46
N ASP A 170 14.89 -24.72 14.67
CA ASP A 170 14.68 -25.45 15.92
C ASP A 170 14.25 -24.51 17.05
N PRO A 171 13.76 -25.05 18.19
CA PRO A 171 13.31 -24.25 19.32
C PRO A 171 14.38 -23.33 19.92
N GLY A 172 15.66 -23.74 19.89
CA GLY A 172 16.77 -22.93 20.40
C GLY A 172 17.00 -21.67 19.57
N GLN A 173 17.01 -21.81 18.24
CA GLN A 173 17.09 -20.68 17.32
C GLN A 173 15.87 -19.76 17.45
N ALA A 174 14.67 -20.33 17.56
CA ALA A 174 13.46 -19.55 17.75
C ALA A 174 13.53 -18.70 19.02
N ARG A 175 13.94 -19.30 20.15
CA ARG A 175 14.16 -18.59 21.43
C ARG A 175 15.19 -17.45 21.26
N PHE A 176 16.35 -17.77 20.66
CA PHE A 176 17.39 -16.77 20.43
C PHE A 176 16.85 -15.55 19.64
N PHE A 177 16.09 -15.76 18.56
CA PHE A 177 15.56 -14.65 17.76
C PHE A 177 14.44 -13.90 18.47
N VAL A 178 13.62 -14.56 19.26
CA VAL A 178 12.62 -13.90 20.12
C VAL A 178 13.29 -12.94 21.09
N ASP A 179 14.39 -13.37 21.72
CA ASP A 179 15.14 -12.55 22.69
C ASP A 179 15.99 -11.46 22.01
N TYR A 180 16.40 -11.67 20.75
CA TYR A 180 17.21 -10.75 19.97
C TYR A 180 16.42 -9.57 19.40
N VAL A 181 15.18 -9.80 18.99
CA VAL A 181 14.31 -8.76 18.40
C VAL A 181 13.71 -7.91 19.51
N ALA A 182 13.95 -6.59 19.47
CA ALA A 182 13.53 -5.68 20.53
C ALA A 182 11.99 -5.45 20.57
N GLU A 183 11.32 -5.58 19.42
CA GLU A 183 9.88 -5.38 19.31
C GLU A 183 9.12 -6.66 19.70
N PRO A 184 7.85 -6.54 20.15
CA PRO A 184 7.00 -7.71 20.34
C PRO A 184 6.93 -8.58 19.08
N THR A 185 7.30 -9.86 19.21
CA THR A 185 7.37 -10.80 18.09
C THR A 185 6.18 -11.75 18.04
N MET A 186 6.01 -12.38 16.88
CA MET A 186 5.20 -13.56 16.66
C MET A 186 6.05 -14.64 15.95
N ILE A 187 5.59 -15.86 16.05
CA ILE A 187 6.22 -17.02 15.42
C ILE A 187 5.19 -17.61 14.45
N GLN A 188 5.58 -17.73 13.19
CA GLN A 188 4.72 -18.23 12.14
C GLN A 188 5.43 -19.36 11.39
N TRP A 189 4.72 -20.42 11.06
CA TRP A 189 5.27 -21.48 10.23
C TRP A 189 5.85 -20.90 8.92
N ALA A 190 7.09 -21.28 8.61
CA ALA A 190 7.77 -20.82 7.40
C ALA A 190 7.22 -21.57 6.20
N MET A 191 6.33 -20.94 5.44
CA MET A 191 5.77 -21.50 4.23
C MET A 191 6.85 -21.66 3.16
N GLY A 192 6.81 -22.77 2.44
CA GLY A 192 7.59 -23.01 1.24
C GLY A 192 6.97 -22.36 0.00
N GLY A 193 7.63 -22.52 -1.15
CA GLY A 193 7.14 -22.05 -2.43
C GLY A 193 7.28 -20.54 -2.66
N PRO A 194 6.70 -20.04 -3.77
CA PRO A 194 6.83 -18.65 -4.16
C PRO A 194 5.96 -17.72 -3.32
N GLU A 195 6.51 -16.55 -3.01
CA GLU A 195 5.73 -15.41 -2.52
C GLU A 195 5.00 -14.73 -3.68
N LEU A 196 3.71 -14.47 -3.48
CA LEU A 196 2.82 -13.83 -4.43
C LEU A 196 2.12 -12.67 -3.73
N SER A 197 1.63 -11.72 -4.49
CA SER A 197 0.81 -10.63 -3.96
C SER A 197 -0.43 -10.44 -4.81
N ILE A 198 -1.51 -9.98 -4.19
CA ILE A 198 -2.74 -9.62 -4.85
C ILE A 198 -2.98 -8.15 -4.56
N ASP A 199 -2.88 -7.29 -5.57
CA ASP A 199 -3.22 -5.89 -5.44
C ASP A 199 -4.74 -5.74 -5.64
N CYS A 200 -5.45 -5.31 -4.60
CA CYS A 200 -6.91 -5.22 -4.55
C CYS A 200 -7.38 -3.77 -4.43
N LEU A 201 -8.62 -3.52 -4.85
CA LEU A 201 -9.32 -2.26 -4.59
C LEU A 201 -10.75 -2.56 -4.12
N GLY A 202 -11.13 -1.98 -2.99
CA GLY A 202 -12.51 -1.93 -2.50
C GLY A 202 -13.16 -0.57 -2.73
N ASP A 203 -14.46 -0.56 -2.96
CA ASP A 203 -15.23 0.68 -3.04
C ASP A 203 -15.55 1.26 -1.64
N ALA A 204 -16.33 2.35 -1.62
CA ALA A 204 -16.75 3.00 -0.38
C ALA A 204 -17.67 2.14 0.51
N GLN A 205 -18.23 1.06 -0.01
CA GLN A 205 -19.08 0.08 0.69
C GLN A 205 -18.32 -1.18 1.10
N GLY A 206 -17.05 -1.35 0.66
CA GLY A 206 -16.23 -2.54 0.93
C GLY A 206 -16.44 -3.68 -0.07
N ARG A 207 -17.14 -3.43 -1.20
CA ARG A 207 -17.23 -4.41 -2.31
C ARG A 207 -15.93 -4.41 -3.08
N CYS A 208 -15.39 -5.57 -3.42
CA CYS A 208 -14.19 -5.68 -4.21
C CYS A 208 -14.44 -5.23 -5.66
N LEU A 209 -13.75 -4.18 -6.10
CA LEU A 209 -13.82 -3.69 -7.48
C LEU A 209 -12.91 -4.51 -8.40
N ASN A 210 -11.70 -4.83 -7.96
CA ASN A 210 -10.78 -5.70 -8.69
C ASN A 210 -9.71 -6.31 -7.77
N ALA A 211 -9.10 -7.43 -8.23
CA ALA A 211 -7.99 -8.12 -7.60
C ALA A 211 -7.00 -8.55 -8.69
N ILE A 212 -5.76 -8.10 -8.61
CA ILE A 212 -4.70 -8.29 -9.61
C ILE A 212 -3.54 -9.07 -8.99
N PRO A 213 -3.43 -10.39 -9.23
CA PRO A 213 -2.32 -11.20 -8.75
C PRO A 213 -1.01 -10.90 -9.50
N ARG A 214 0.09 -10.96 -8.77
CA ARG A 214 1.43 -10.83 -9.32
C ARG A 214 2.46 -11.64 -8.56
N THR A 215 3.54 -11.99 -9.26
CA THR A 215 4.73 -12.59 -8.66
C THR A 215 5.59 -11.52 -7.98
N MET A 216 6.44 -11.96 -7.07
CA MET A 216 7.53 -11.17 -6.51
C MET A 216 8.86 -11.81 -6.93
N LEU A 217 9.38 -11.42 -8.12
CA LEU A 217 10.62 -11.99 -8.67
C LEU A 217 11.86 -11.46 -7.96
N GLU A 218 11.83 -10.22 -7.54
CA GLU A 218 12.91 -9.57 -6.77
C GLU A 218 12.30 -8.56 -5.81
N SER A 219 12.74 -8.59 -4.56
CA SER A 219 12.33 -7.61 -3.55
C SER A 219 13.54 -6.92 -2.93
N ARG A 220 13.36 -5.68 -2.49
CA ARG A 220 14.35 -4.92 -1.72
C ARG A 220 13.66 -4.19 -0.58
N GLY A 221 14.05 -4.48 0.65
CA GLY A 221 13.42 -3.91 1.82
C GLY A 221 11.90 -4.17 1.87
N GLY A 222 11.47 -5.38 1.50
CA GLY A 222 10.05 -5.77 1.46
C GLY A 222 9.24 -5.16 0.31
N GLU A 223 9.84 -4.35 -0.57
CA GLU A 223 9.17 -3.82 -1.76
C GLU A 223 9.51 -4.64 -3.01
N SER A 224 8.51 -4.94 -3.81
CA SER A 224 8.72 -5.60 -5.09
C SER A 224 9.47 -4.68 -6.06
N ILE A 225 10.65 -5.12 -6.52
CA ILE A 225 11.47 -4.41 -7.52
C ILE A 225 11.19 -4.95 -8.91
N LYS A 226 11.01 -6.28 -9.02
CA LYS A 226 10.62 -6.93 -10.27
C LYS A 226 9.46 -7.88 -9.99
N GLY A 227 8.51 -7.91 -10.91
CA GLY A 227 7.38 -8.79 -10.81
C GLY A 227 6.67 -8.94 -12.15
N GLN A 228 5.75 -9.87 -12.20
CA GLN A 228 4.89 -10.10 -13.34
C GLN A 228 3.45 -10.24 -12.88
N VAL A 229 2.55 -9.55 -13.55
CA VAL A 229 1.11 -9.75 -13.38
C VAL A 229 0.72 -11.08 -13.99
N ILE A 230 0.09 -11.92 -13.18
CA ILE A 230 -0.31 -13.27 -13.58
C ILE A 230 -1.83 -13.42 -13.56
N ARG A 231 -2.37 -14.33 -14.38
CA ARG A 231 -3.75 -14.76 -14.26
C ARG A 231 -3.78 -16.05 -13.44
N ASP A 232 -4.37 -15.95 -12.27
CA ASP A 232 -4.54 -17.06 -11.33
C ASP A 232 -5.91 -16.89 -10.69
N GLU A 233 -6.86 -17.72 -11.09
CA GLU A 233 -8.26 -17.60 -10.69
C GLU A 233 -8.46 -17.84 -9.18
N GLU A 234 -7.63 -18.69 -8.56
CA GLU A 234 -7.66 -18.95 -7.12
C GLU A 234 -7.23 -17.70 -6.33
N LEU A 235 -6.17 -17.02 -6.78
CA LEU A 235 -5.71 -15.78 -6.15
C LEU A 235 -6.67 -14.61 -6.40
N ILE A 236 -7.30 -14.54 -7.57
CA ILE A 236 -8.33 -13.53 -7.87
C ILE A 236 -9.52 -13.72 -6.93
N ALA A 237 -9.99 -14.95 -6.78
CA ALA A 237 -11.09 -15.28 -5.87
C ALA A 237 -10.73 -14.99 -4.41
N LEU A 238 -9.53 -15.39 -3.97
CA LEU A 238 -9.03 -15.12 -2.61
C LEU A 238 -8.93 -13.61 -2.33
N GLY A 239 -8.38 -12.84 -3.27
CA GLY A 239 -8.30 -11.37 -3.13
C GLY A 239 -9.68 -10.74 -2.94
N ARG A 240 -10.66 -11.15 -3.75
CA ARG A 240 -12.05 -10.72 -3.59
C ARG A 240 -12.62 -11.12 -2.22
N GLU A 241 -12.44 -12.38 -1.82
CA GLU A 241 -12.95 -12.90 -0.54
C GLU A 241 -12.38 -12.14 0.65
N VAL A 242 -11.06 -11.87 0.67
CA VAL A 242 -10.40 -11.07 1.71
C VAL A 242 -11.01 -9.66 1.79
N MET A 243 -11.15 -8.99 0.64
CA MET A 243 -11.68 -7.63 0.59
C MET A 243 -13.11 -7.54 1.12
N GLU A 244 -13.97 -8.47 0.70
CA GLU A 244 -15.39 -8.49 1.06
C GLU A 244 -15.60 -8.98 2.50
N ALA A 245 -14.88 -10.02 2.95
CA ALA A 245 -14.99 -10.54 4.30
C ALA A 245 -14.53 -9.53 5.36
N LEU A 246 -13.48 -8.78 5.08
CA LEU A 246 -12.96 -7.76 5.98
C LEU A 246 -13.60 -6.38 5.76
N GLY A 247 -14.45 -6.21 4.76
CA GLY A 247 -15.06 -4.93 4.40
C GLY A 247 -14.02 -3.86 4.07
N VAL A 248 -12.94 -4.23 3.37
CA VAL A 248 -11.84 -3.32 3.07
C VAL A 248 -12.28 -2.30 2.03
N ARG A 249 -12.18 -1.03 2.38
CA ARG A 249 -12.41 0.12 1.49
C ARG A 249 -11.08 0.68 1.05
N GLY A 250 -10.99 1.09 -0.21
CA GLY A 250 -9.74 1.56 -0.79
C GLY A 250 -8.79 0.44 -1.22
N PRO A 251 -7.52 0.77 -1.53
CA PRO A 251 -6.55 -0.18 -1.98
C PRO A 251 -6.05 -1.08 -0.85
N ALA A 252 -5.76 -2.34 -1.20
CA ALA A 252 -5.04 -3.25 -0.33
C ALA A 252 -4.07 -4.13 -1.12
N THR A 253 -3.06 -4.65 -0.44
CA THR A 253 -2.16 -5.67 -0.96
C THR A 253 -2.18 -6.86 -0.02
N VAL A 254 -2.67 -7.99 -0.51
CA VAL A 254 -2.66 -9.27 0.20
C VAL A 254 -1.42 -10.04 -0.22
N GLN A 255 -0.56 -10.36 0.74
CA GLN A 255 0.65 -11.16 0.50
C GLN A 255 0.38 -12.61 0.88
N VAL A 256 0.75 -13.52 0.00
CA VAL A 256 0.49 -14.95 0.15
C VAL A 256 1.71 -15.77 -0.25
N PHE A 257 1.79 -16.96 0.30
CA PHE A 257 2.68 -18.02 -0.20
C PHE A 257 1.84 -19.17 -0.73
N ARG A 258 2.33 -19.83 -1.77
CA ARG A 258 1.74 -21.07 -2.25
C ARG A 258 2.62 -22.24 -1.83
N ASP A 259 2.31 -22.77 -0.66
CA ASP A 259 3.05 -23.88 -0.06
C ASP A 259 2.60 -25.22 -0.65
N PRO A 260 3.53 -26.14 -0.98
CA PRO A 260 3.17 -27.42 -1.58
C PRO A 260 2.38 -28.36 -0.66
N GLU A 261 2.43 -28.14 0.68
CA GLU A 261 1.77 -29.02 1.64
C GLU A 261 0.42 -28.49 2.12
N ILE A 262 0.33 -27.16 2.39
CA ILE A 262 -0.90 -26.56 2.94
C ILE A 262 -1.66 -25.68 1.96
N GLY A 263 -1.13 -25.53 0.74
CA GLY A 263 -1.74 -24.65 -0.26
C GLY A 263 -1.44 -23.17 -0.01
N ILE A 264 -2.41 -22.31 -0.26
CA ILE A 264 -2.23 -20.86 -0.10
C ILE A 264 -2.37 -20.46 1.36
N GLY A 265 -1.42 -19.62 1.85
CA GLY A 265 -1.50 -18.98 3.17
C GLY A 265 -1.26 -17.48 3.07
N ILE A 266 -2.16 -16.70 3.65
CA ILE A 266 -2.06 -15.24 3.74
C ILE A 266 -1.10 -14.91 4.88
N THR A 267 -0.02 -14.21 4.57
CA THR A 267 1.02 -13.82 5.54
C THR A 267 0.95 -12.35 5.94
N ASP A 268 0.31 -11.50 5.13
CA ASP A 268 0.12 -10.08 5.41
C ASP A 268 -1.05 -9.49 4.62
N VAL A 269 -1.77 -8.53 5.21
CA VAL A 269 -2.84 -7.75 4.58
C VAL A 269 -2.56 -6.28 4.83
N ASN A 270 -2.03 -5.59 3.83
CA ASN A 270 -1.71 -4.17 3.91
C ASN A 270 -2.85 -3.36 3.29
N THR A 271 -3.61 -2.62 4.09
CA THR A 271 -4.80 -1.88 3.64
C THR A 271 -4.45 -0.52 3.04
N ARG A 272 -3.47 -0.53 2.14
CA ARG A 272 -2.98 0.60 1.32
C ARG A 272 -2.34 0.08 0.05
N PHE A 273 -1.93 0.97 -0.85
CA PHE A 273 -1.15 0.57 -2.03
C PHE A 273 0.14 -0.16 -1.65
N GLY A 274 0.37 -1.30 -2.28
CA GLY A 274 1.59 -2.08 -2.16
C GLY A 274 2.80 -1.44 -2.82
N GLY A 275 3.98 -2.08 -2.63
CA GLY A 275 5.24 -1.62 -3.23
C GLY A 275 5.31 -1.77 -4.75
N ALA A 276 4.41 -2.55 -5.37
CA ALA A 276 4.37 -2.76 -6.82
C ALA A 276 3.19 -2.03 -7.48
N PHE A 277 3.11 -0.74 -7.29
CA PHE A 277 2.08 0.12 -7.85
C PHE A 277 1.86 0.00 -9.38
N PRO A 278 2.85 -0.37 -10.23
CA PRO A 278 2.59 -0.59 -11.66
C PRO A 278 1.42 -1.54 -11.96
N ALA A 279 1.17 -2.57 -11.15
CA ALA A 279 0.04 -3.48 -11.39
C ALA A 279 -1.31 -2.74 -11.31
N PRO A 280 -1.66 -2.02 -10.23
CA PRO A 280 -2.90 -1.25 -10.14
C PRO A 280 -3.06 -0.16 -11.20
N ALA A 281 -1.95 0.44 -11.67
CA ALA A 281 -1.99 1.56 -12.59
C ALA A 281 -1.93 1.15 -14.07
N TYR A 282 -1.20 0.09 -14.40
CA TYR A 282 -0.89 -0.24 -15.79
C TYR A 282 -1.39 -1.60 -16.26
N ALA A 283 -1.63 -2.55 -15.36
CA ALA A 283 -2.24 -3.83 -15.73
C ALA A 283 -3.76 -3.74 -15.78
N ALA A 284 -4.39 -2.90 -14.98
CA ALA A 284 -5.82 -2.63 -15.08
C ALA A 284 -6.19 -2.08 -16.47
N LEU A 285 -7.43 -2.29 -16.88
CA LEU A 285 -7.93 -1.80 -18.17
C LEU A 285 -8.05 -0.27 -18.16
N PRO A 286 -7.93 0.41 -19.33
CA PRO A 286 -8.15 1.84 -19.43
C PRO A 286 -9.54 2.25 -18.91
N GLY A 287 -9.61 3.36 -18.17
CA GLY A 287 -10.82 3.81 -17.47
C GLY A 287 -11.15 3.04 -16.18
N ARG A 288 -10.33 2.02 -15.83
CA ARG A 288 -10.52 1.14 -14.66
C ARG A 288 -9.25 0.95 -13.84
N THR A 289 -8.25 1.83 -14.03
CA THR A 289 -7.08 1.84 -13.14
C THR A 289 -7.50 2.23 -11.74
N TYR A 290 -6.81 1.77 -10.72
CA TYR A 290 -7.19 2.08 -9.34
C TYR A 290 -7.20 3.58 -9.04
N PRO A 291 -6.25 4.41 -9.55
CA PRO A 291 -6.39 5.86 -9.44
C PRO A 291 -7.66 6.42 -10.10
N GLU A 292 -8.05 5.95 -11.31
CA GLU A 292 -9.27 6.39 -11.99
C GLU A 292 -10.53 6.05 -11.19
N LEU A 293 -10.61 4.84 -10.65
CA LEU A 293 -11.73 4.40 -9.83
C LEU A 293 -11.83 5.19 -8.51
N ILE A 294 -10.69 5.46 -7.87
CA ILE A 294 -10.65 6.27 -6.63
C ILE A 294 -11.07 7.72 -6.91
N VAL A 295 -10.66 8.29 -8.03
CA VAL A 295 -11.12 9.63 -8.46
C VAL A 295 -12.63 9.63 -8.73
N ALA A 296 -13.18 8.58 -9.33
CA ALA A 296 -14.62 8.42 -9.51
C ALA A 296 -15.36 8.36 -8.16
N ILE A 297 -14.82 7.60 -7.19
CA ILE A 297 -15.34 7.55 -5.82
C ILE A 297 -15.26 8.93 -5.15
N ALA A 298 -14.16 9.67 -5.32
CA ALA A 298 -14.01 11.02 -4.80
C ALA A 298 -15.06 11.99 -5.37
N ALA A 299 -15.50 11.78 -6.61
CA ALA A 299 -16.57 12.52 -7.26
C ALA A 299 -17.99 12.06 -6.83
N GLY A 300 -18.09 11.09 -5.92
CA GLY A 300 -19.37 10.55 -5.45
C GLY A 300 -19.98 9.50 -6.39
N GLN A 301 -19.20 8.95 -7.32
CA GLN A 301 -19.66 7.87 -8.20
C GLN A 301 -19.49 6.49 -7.50
N GLU A 302 -20.27 5.53 -7.94
CA GLU A 302 -20.19 4.13 -7.48
C GLU A 302 -19.71 3.22 -8.62
N PRO A 303 -18.39 3.01 -8.77
CA PRO A 303 -17.87 2.11 -9.80
C PRO A 303 -18.41 0.69 -9.63
N SER A 304 -18.70 0.04 -10.75
CA SER A 304 -19.14 -1.37 -10.74
C SER A 304 -17.94 -2.31 -10.58
N PRO A 305 -18.09 -3.42 -9.84
CA PRO A 305 -17.10 -4.48 -9.78
C PRO A 305 -16.75 -5.06 -11.15
N HIS A 306 -15.47 -5.36 -11.37
CA HIS A 306 -14.92 -5.97 -12.58
C HIS A 306 -13.75 -6.91 -12.23
N VAL A 307 -13.95 -7.70 -11.18
CA VAL A 307 -12.93 -8.61 -10.61
C VAL A 307 -12.40 -9.56 -11.68
N GLY A 308 -11.07 -9.63 -11.82
CA GLY A 308 -10.40 -10.45 -12.82
C GLY A 308 -10.27 -9.80 -14.20
N GLU A 309 -10.78 -8.59 -14.43
CA GLU A 309 -10.60 -7.86 -15.68
C GLU A 309 -9.31 -7.01 -15.65
N PHE A 310 -8.22 -7.59 -16.13
CA PHE A 310 -6.91 -6.94 -16.25
C PHE A 310 -6.03 -7.61 -17.31
N ARG A 311 -4.93 -6.97 -17.67
CA ARG A 311 -3.92 -7.50 -18.61
C ARG A 311 -2.90 -8.36 -17.87
N ALA A 312 -3.02 -9.66 -17.95
CA ALA A 312 -2.00 -10.59 -17.47
C ALA A 312 -0.75 -10.57 -18.37
N GLY A 313 0.39 -11.04 -17.83
CA GLY A 313 1.67 -11.14 -18.55
C GLY A 313 2.52 -9.87 -18.53
N MET A 314 2.00 -8.74 -18.05
CA MET A 314 2.80 -7.53 -17.89
C MET A 314 3.89 -7.77 -16.83
N SER A 315 5.14 -7.57 -17.22
CA SER A 315 6.29 -7.58 -16.30
C SER A 315 6.75 -6.15 -16.04
N PHE A 316 7.27 -5.91 -14.85
CA PHE A 316 7.83 -4.60 -14.48
C PHE A 316 9.17 -4.75 -13.78
N SER A 317 10.01 -3.71 -13.96
CA SER A 317 11.23 -3.50 -13.20
C SER A 317 11.26 -2.05 -12.72
N ARG A 318 11.49 -1.86 -11.42
CA ARG A 318 11.59 -0.53 -10.83
C ARG A 318 13.04 -0.07 -10.81
N TYR A 319 13.24 1.23 -11.00
CA TYR A 319 14.54 1.88 -10.90
C TYR A 319 14.40 3.23 -10.22
N TYR A 320 15.52 3.80 -9.76
CA TYR A 320 15.53 5.11 -9.15
C TYR A 320 15.42 6.19 -10.21
N TRP A 321 14.65 7.23 -9.91
CA TRP A 321 14.46 8.41 -10.72
C TRP A 321 15.01 9.62 -10.00
N GLN A 322 15.47 10.65 -10.73
CA GLN A 322 16.04 11.86 -10.17
C GLN A 322 15.31 13.09 -10.70
N LEU A 323 14.98 14.01 -9.78
CA LEU A 323 14.41 15.31 -10.09
C LEU A 323 15.48 16.38 -9.88
N GLU A 324 15.55 17.37 -10.76
CA GLU A 324 16.38 18.55 -10.54
C GLU A 324 15.63 19.52 -9.62
N LEU A 325 16.31 19.96 -8.57
CA LEU A 325 15.83 20.97 -7.63
C LEU A 325 16.73 22.21 -7.75
N ASP A 326 16.15 23.40 -7.56
CA ASP A 326 16.90 24.64 -7.45
C ASP A 326 17.56 24.79 -6.06
N GLU A 327 18.29 25.93 -5.85
CA GLU A 327 18.96 26.23 -4.59
C GLU A 327 18.00 26.32 -3.38
N ARG A 328 16.70 26.54 -3.64
CA ARG A 328 15.64 26.59 -2.62
C ARG A 328 14.93 25.27 -2.49
N LEU A 329 15.49 24.19 -3.05
CA LEU A 329 14.92 22.84 -3.07
C LEU A 329 13.52 22.78 -3.71
N GLN A 330 13.26 23.67 -4.70
CA GLN A 330 12.03 23.63 -5.48
C GLN A 330 12.28 22.90 -6.82
N PRO A 331 11.30 22.14 -7.33
CA PRO A 331 11.47 21.43 -8.58
C PRO A 331 11.60 22.43 -9.74
N THR A 332 12.65 22.27 -10.54
CA THR A 332 12.86 23.09 -11.77
C THR A 332 11.93 22.65 -12.91
N GLY A 333 11.23 21.54 -12.74
CA GLY A 333 10.42 20.89 -13.77
C GLY A 333 11.25 20.10 -14.78
N ARG A 334 12.53 19.84 -14.46
CA ARG A 334 13.42 18.99 -15.25
C ARG A 334 13.70 17.68 -14.55
N GLU A 335 13.83 16.63 -15.34
CA GLU A 335 14.30 15.33 -14.91
C GLU A 335 15.78 15.17 -15.20
N ILE A 336 16.53 14.59 -14.27
CA ILE A 336 17.92 14.20 -14.52
C ILE A 336 17.89 12.82 -15.18
N VAL A 337 17.93 12.82 -16.52
CA VAL A 337 17.88 11.57 -17.30
C VAL A 337 19.31 11.09 -17.55
N PRO A 338 19.65 9.81 -17.27
CA PRO A 338 20.96 9.26 -17.63
C PRO A 338 21.25 9.44 -19.12
N GLY A 339 22.42 10.02 -19.46
CA GLY A 339 22.80 10.31 -20.84
C GLY A 339 22.12 11.55 -21.45
N GLY A 340 21.33 12.29 -20.68
CA GLY A 340 20.80 13.59 -21.11
C GLY A 340 21.86 14.69 -21.20
N PRO A 341 21.58 15.80 -21.90
CA PRO A 341 22.50 16.92 -21.97
C PRO A 341 22.74 17.53 -20.57
N PRO A 342 23.93 18.03 -20.27
CA PRO A 342 24.21 18.74 -19.05
C PRO A 342 23.25 19.94 -18.88
N PRO A 343 22.92 20.36 -17.65
CA PRO A 343 22.12 21.55 -17.44
C PRO A 343 22.77 22.77 -18.06
N PRO A 344 22.03 23.74 -18.62
CA PRO A 344 22.58 24.99 -19.08
C PRO A 344 23.27 25.68 -17.91
N ARG A 345 24.46 26.27 -18.20
CA ARG A 345 25.26 27.06 -17.24
C ARG A 345 24.51 28.31 -16.82
#